data_3c78c26b32a198ef83a2feb548855712
#
_entry.id   3c78c26b32a198ef83a2feb548855712
#
_cell.length_a   1.000
_cell.length_b   1.000
_cell.length_c   1.000
_cell.angle_alpha   90.00
_cell.angle_beta   90.00
_cell.angle_gamma   90.00
#
_symmetry.space_group_name_H-M   'P 1'
#
loop_
_entity.id
_entity.type
_entity.pdbx_description
1 polymer ?
#
loop_
_entity_poly.entity_id
_entity_poly.type
_entity_poly.pdbx_seq_one_letter_code
_entity_poly.pdbx_strand_id
1 'polypeptide(L)'
;MQITFTKGQTEDWITAIRADGSRAETRFPKKGPVPHDAVHLLVERGFALEMGFWGMVAAGHHPEHLAALAKAAGHASASRAEEPGAEIVQLIQAERLVECFEADLWSGGGDEATLLDIARTACGYSHVAMPPLADDGIAQIRAELAEFAQSWIAAPVGHVAQLSWP
;
A
#
# COMPACT_ATOMS: atom_id res chain seq x y z
N MET A 1 12.77 -6.11 6.03
CA MET A 1 13.23 -5.48 4.76
C MET A 1 13.29 -3.96 4.93
N GLN A 2 14.32 -3.31 4.41
CA GLN A 2 14.43 -1.84 4.39
C GLN A 2 13.94 -1.29 3.06
N ILE A 3 13.10 -0.27 3.10
CA ILE A 3 12.57 0.39 1.90
C ILE A 3 12.91 1.87 1.95
N THR A 4 13.48 2.38 0.86
CA THR A 4 13.88 3.77 0.70
C THR A 4 13.08 4.40 -0.43
N PHE A 5 12.39 5.48 -0.13
CA PHE A 5 11.71 6.33 -1.11
C PHE A 5 12.54 7.59 -1.34
N THR A 6 12.91 7.87 -2.58
CA THR A 6 13.63 9.08 -2.96
C THR A 6 12.73 9.96 -3.82
N LYS A 7 12.47 11.17 -3.34
CA LYS A 7 11.57 12.11 -3.99
C LYS A 7 12.20 12.68 -5.26
N GLY A 8 11.64 12.33 -6.41
CA GLY A 8 12.03 12.87 -7.71
C GLY A 8 11.21 14.07 -8.12
N GLN A 9 11.45 14.55 -9.32
CA GLN A 9 10.68 15.66 -9.90
C GLN A 9 9.37 15.15 -10.54
N THR A 10 9.44 14.14 -11.39
CA THR A 10 8.32 13.54 -12.12
C THR A 10 8.02 12.12 -11.68
N GLU A 11 9.01 11.42 -11.19
CA GLU A 11 8.94 10.04 -10.70
C GLU A 11 9.61 9.96 -9.33
N ASP A 12 9.15 9.06 -8.50
CA ASP A 12 9.81 8.73 -7.24
C ASP A 12 10.57 7.40 -7.41
N TRP A 13 11.70 7.27 -6.73
CA TRP A 13 12.56 6.10 -6.79
C TRP A 13 12.36 5.28 -5.53
N ILE A 14 12.25 3.98 -5.70
CA ILE A 14 12.07 3.05 -4.59
C ILE A 14 13.20 2.03 -4.65
N THR A 15 13.85 1.83 -3.51
CA THR A 15 14.85 0.78 -3.30
C THR A 15 14.41 -0.08 -2.14
N ALA A 16 14.29 -1.38 -2.35
CA ALA A 16 14.04 -2.37 -1.30
C ALA A 16 15.28 -3.23 -1.09
N ILE A 17 15.76 -3.32 0.14
CA ILE A 17 16.89 -4.18 0.54
C ILE A 17 16.34 -5.24 1.50
N ARG A 18 16.37 -6.50 1.07
CA ARG A 18 15.86 -7.64 1.85
C ARG A 18 16.84 -8.09 2.93
N ALA A 19 16.39 -8.94 3.82
CA ALA A 19 17.21 -9.48 4.91
C ALA A 19 18.42 -10.28 4.42
N ASP A 20 18.32 -10.92 3.25
CA ASP A 20 19.43 -11.66 2.62
C ASP A 20 20.41 -10.74 1.86
N GLY A 21 20.20 -9.43 1.89
CA GLY A 21 21.00 -8.42 1.18
C GLY A 21 20.64 -8.24 -0.29
N SER A 22 19.69 -9.01 -0.83
CA SER A 22 19.23 -8.81 -2.19
C SER A 22 18.47 -7.48 -2.33
N ARG A 23 18.57 -6.87 -3.53
CA ARG A 23 18.06 -5.53 -3.78
C ARG A 23 17.09 -5.54 -4.96
N ALA A 24 16.00 -4.80 -4.82
CA ALA A 24 15.10 -4.45 -5.91
C ALA A 24 14.99 -2.94 -6.02
N GLU A 25 14.98 -2.43 -7.23
CA GLU A 25 14.80 -1.01 -7.53
C GLU A 25 13.68 -0.84 -8.54
N THR A 26 12.89 0.20 -8.35
CA THR A 26 11.84 0.56 -9.29
C THR A 26 11.59 2.06 -9.27
N ARG A 27 10.92 2.56 -10.28
CA ARG A 27 10.48 3.95 -10.41
C ARG A 27 9.02 3.97 -10.76
N PHE A 28 8.28 4.82 -10.08
CA PHE A 28 6.88 5.03 -10.38
C PHE A 28 6.59 6.50 -10.67
N PRO A 29 5.78 6.78 -11.71
CA PRO A 29 5.31 8.13 -11.96
C PRO A 29 4.45 8.60 -10.78
N LYS A 30 4.55 9.88 -10.45
CA LYS A 30 3.73 10.47 -9.39
C LYS A 30 2.26 10.42 -9.78
N LYS A 31 1.46 9.75 -8.95
CA LYS A 31 0.00 9.69 -9.08
C LYS A 31 -0.71 10.64 -8.11
N GLY A 32 0.03 11.17 -7.14
CA GLY A 32 -0.51 12.03 -6.08
C GLY A 32 0.62 12.77 -5.35
N PRO A 33 0.29 13.53 -4.32
CA PRO A 33 1.27 14.28 -3.53
C PRO A 33 2.13 13.37 -2.64
N VAL A 34 1.69 12.16 -2.37
CA VAL A 34 2.39 11.12 -1.60
C VAL A 34 2.58 9.89 -2.49
N PRO A 35 3.72 9.18 -2.41
CA PRO A 35 3.89 7.92 -3.13
C PRO A 35 2.84 6.89 -2.73
N HIS A 36 2.08 6.40 -3.69
CA HIS A 36 1.07 5.35 -3.47
C HIS A 36 1.66 4.09 -2.83
N ASP A 37 2.88 3.72 -3.24
CA ASP A 37 3.59 2.57 -2.69
C ASP A 37 3.98 2.74 -1.21
N ALA A 38 4.15 3.98 -0.73
CA ALA A 38 4.35 4.24 0.69
C ALA A 38 3.05 4.06 1.48
N VAL A 39 1.90 4.42 0.89
CA VAL A 39 0.59 4.14 1.50
C VAL A 39 0.37 2.63 1.59
N HIS A 40 0.67 1.88 0.52
CA HIS A 40 0.69 0.42 0.54
C HIS A 40 1.50 -0.12 1.72
N LEU A 41 2.74 0.36 1.89
CA LEU A 41 3.62 -0.13 2.95
C LEU A 41 3.01 0.04 4.35
N LEU A 42 2.47 1.21 4.63
CA LEU A 42 1.93 1.53 5.95
C LEU A 42 0.62 0.78 6.22
N VAL A 43 -0.26 0.71 5.22
CA VAL A 43 -1.53 0.00 5.33
C VAL A 43 -1.31 -1.52 5.44
N GLU A 44 -0.53 -2.11 4.54
CA GLU A 44 -0.25 -3.55 4.55
C GLU A 44 0.42 -3.99 5.84
N ARG A 45 1.36 -3.18 6.35
CA ARG A 45 2.02 -3.43 7.64
C ARG A 45 1.02 -3.39 8.79
N GLY A 46 0.14 -2.40 8.81
CA GLY A 46 -0.90 -2.26 9.83
C GLY A 46 -1.89 -3.42 9.85
N PHE A 47 -2.22 -3.99 8.70
CA PHE A 47 -3.09 -5.16 8.56
C PHE A 47 -2.34 -6.51 8.55
N ALA A 48 -1.01 -6.50 8.71
CA ALA A 48 -0.16 -7.70 8.64
C ALA A 48 -0.39 -8.53 7.36
N LEU A 49 -0.46 -7.89 6.20
CA LEU A 49 -0.69 -8.55 4.91
C LEU A 49 0.63 -9.11 4.35
N GLU A 50 1.06 -10.26 4.84
CA GLU A 50 2.32 -10.90 4.44
C GLU A 50 2.37 -11.31 2.97
N MET A 51 1.22 -11.49 2.32
CA MET A 51 1.06 -11.78 0.90
C MET A 51 0.47 -10.59 0.13
N GLY A 52 0.52 -9.38 0.68
CA GLY A 52 0.30 -8.13 -0.02
C GLY A 52 1.51 -7.77 -0.90
N PHE A 53 1.50 -6.59 -1.50
CA PHE A 53 2.57 -6.15 -2.39
C PHE A 53 3.95 -6.19 -1.69
N TRP A 54 4.09 -5.54 -0.54
CA TRP A 54 5.38 -5.46 0.16
C TRP A 54 5.79 -6.76 0.83
N GLY A 55 4.84 -7.57 1.29
CA GLY A 55 5.13 -8.90 1.78
C GLY A 55 5.70 -9.81 0.68
N MET A 56 5.11 -9.77 -0.51
CA MET A 56 5.63 -10.51 -1.68
C MET A 56 6.97 -9.97 -2.15
N VAL A 57 7.21 -8.65 -2.11
CA VAL A 57 8.54 -8.07 -2.38
C VAL A 57 9.56 -8.59 -1.36
N ALA A 58 9.20 -8.67 -0.09
CA ALA A 58 10.06 -9.24 0.96
C ALA A 58 10.36 -10.73 0.71
N ALA A 59 9.40 -11.48 0.18
CA ALA A 59 9.54 -12.88 -0.21
C ALA A 59 10.37 -13.11 -1.49
N GLY A 60 10.86 -12.04 -2.14
CA GLY A 60 11.77 -12.14 -3.30
C GLY A 60 11.15 -11.78 -4.65
N HIS A 61 9.85 -11.47 -4.71
CA HIS A 61 9.22 -11.05 -5.96
C HIS A 61 9.72 -9.67 -6.41
N HIS A 62 9.76 -9.46 -7.72
CA HIS A 62 10.13 -8.15 -8.28
C HIS A 62 8.91 -7.20 -8.27
N PRO A 63 9.05 -5.93 -7.81
CA PRO A 63 7.93 -4.99 -7.72
C PRO A 63 7.14 -4.81 -9.03
N GLU A 64 7.82 -4.75 -10.17
CA GLU A 64 7.17 -4.58 -11.48
C GLU A 64 6.29 -5.79 -11.86
N HIS A 65 6.71 -7.01 -11.50
CA HIS A 65 5.91 -8.21 -11.74
C HIS A 65 4.65 -8.21 -10.89
N LEU A 66 4.75 -7.75 -9.63
CA LEU A 66 3.60 -7.65 -8.75
C LEU A 66 2.61 -6.58 -9.20
N ALA A 67 3.10 -5.43 -9.65
CA ALA A 67 2.25 -4.39 -10.24
C ALA A 67 1.49 -4.90 -11.47
N ALA A 68 2.14 -5.70 -12.31
CA ALA A 68 1.49 -6.34 -13.46
C ALA A 68 0.44 -7.39 -13.02
N LEU A 69 0.74 -8.18 -11.99
CA LEU A 69 -0.16 -9.16 -11.41
C LEU A 69 -1.40 -8.50 -10.79
N ALA A 70 -1.21 -7.47 -9.97
CA ALA A 70 -2.31 -6.70 -9.37
C ALA A 70 -3.22 -6.10 -10.45
N LYS A 71 -2.64 -5.55 -11.51
CA LYS A 71 -3.38 -5.00 -12.64
C LYS A 71 -4.18 -6.07 -13.38
N ALA A 72 -3.61 -7.26 -13.60
CA ALA A 72 -4.29 -8.37 -14.25
C ALA A 72 -5.41 -8.95 -13.38
N ALA A 73 -5.19 -9.00 -12.06
CA ALA A 73 -6.09 -9.63 -11.09
C ALA A 73 -7.31 -8.79 -10.70
N GLY A 74 -7.46 -7.54 -11.17
CA GLY A 74 -8.68 -6.84 -10.82
C GLY A 74 -8.56 -5.36 -10.53
N HIS A 75 -7.44 -4.78 -10.83
CA HIS A 75 -7.36 -3.32 -10.87
C HIS A 75 -8.25 -2.74 -12.00
N ALA A 76 -8.49 -3.52 -13.06
CA ALA A 76 -9.43 -3.16 -14.10
C ALA A 76 -10.87 -3.56 -13.71
N SER A 77 -11.82 -2.66 -13.90
CA SER A 77 -13.24 -2.81 -13.52
C SER A 77 -13.90 -4.11 -14.02
N ALA A 78 -13.43 -4.68 -15.12
CA ALA A 78 -13.97 -5.91 -15.69
C ALA A 78 -13.62 -7.18 -14.89
N SER A 79 -12.45 -7.20 -14.24
CA SER A 79 -11.98 -8.38 -13.47
C SER A 79 -12.48 -8.38 -12.03
N ARG A 80 -13.10 -7.31 -11.55
CA ARG A 80 -13.68 -7.23 -10.20
C ARG A 80 -14.88 -8.15 -9.99
N ALA A 81 -15.45 -8.69 -11.05
CA ALA A 81 -16.59 -9.61 -10.99
C ALA A 81 -16.20 -11.08 -10.80
N GLU A 82 -14.91 -11.40 -10.80
CA GLU A 82 -14.41 -12.76 -10.64
C GLU A 82 -13.85 -12.98 -9.23
N GLU A 83 -14.07 -14.16 -8.67
CA GLU A 83 -13.45 -14.55 -7.40
C GLU A 83 -11.94 -14.69 -7.60
N PRO A 84 -11.11 -13.99 -6.81
CA PRO A 84 -9.66 -14.08 -6.95
C PRO A 84 -9.14 -15.43 -6.50
N GLY A 85 -8.09 -15.93 -7.16
CA GLY A 85 -7.34 -17.09 -6.68
C GLY A 85 -6.72 -16.83 -5.30
N ALA A 86 -6.56 -17.90 -4.52
CA ALA A 86 -6.08 -17.78 -3.14
C ALA A 86 -4.73 -17.05 -3.01
N GLU A 87 -3.87 -17.16 -4.02
CA GLU A 87 -2.54 -16.58 -4.08
C GLU A 87 -2.51 -15.05 -4.20
N ILE A 88 -3.64 -14.43 -4.63
CA ILE A 88 -3.75 -12.98 -4.83
C ILE A 88 -4.75 -12.30 -3.87
N VAL A 89 -5.37 -13.06 -2.97
CA VAL A 89 -6.38 -12.51 -2.05
C VAL A 89 -5.82 -11.32 -1.26
N GLN A 90 -4.65 -11.45 -0.63
CA GLN A 90 -4.08 -10.36 0.16
C GLN A 90 -3.60 -9.19 -0.71
N LEU A 91 -3.19 -9.44 -1.94
CA LEU A 91 -2.87 -8.37 -2.89
C LEU A 91 -4.12 -7.53 -3.22
N ILE A 92 -5.26 -8.19 -3.45
CA ILE A 92 -6.55 -7.50 -3.69
C ILE A 92 -7.02 -6.77 -2.42
N GLN A 93 -6.89 -7.40 -1.24
CA GLN A 93 -7.19 -6.75 0.04
C GLN A 93 -6.37 -5.47 0.21
N ALA A 94 -5.04 -5.53 -0.04
CA ALA A 94 -4.16 -4.38 0.04
C ALA A 94 -4.64 -3.23 -0.86
N GLU A 95 -4.94 -3.51 -2.13
CA GLU A 95 -5.44 -2.51 -3.07
C GLU A 95 -6.73 -1.83 -2.58
N ARG A 96 -7.71 -2.62 -2.09
CA ARG A 96 -8.98 -2.06 -1.59
C ARG A 96 -8.80 -1.22 -0.34
N LEU A 97 -7.96 -1.68 0.60
CA LEU A 97 -7.66 -0.95 1.83
C LEU A 97 -6.90 0.34 1.53
N VAL A 98 -5.90 0.30 0.66
CA VAL A 98 -5.12 1.48 0.27
C VAL A 98 -6.01 2.54 -0.36
N GLU A 99 -6.92 2.17 -1.28
CA GLU A 99 -7.90 3.11 -1.84
C GLU A 99 -8.73 3.80 -0.74
N CYS A 100 -9.18 3.04 0.27
CA CYS A 100 -9.98 3.59 1.37
C CYS A 100 -9.15 4.52 2.27
N PHE A 101 -7.93 4.12 2.65
CA PHE A 101 -7.07 4.94 3.51
C PHE A 101 -6.52 6.17 2.80
N GLU A 102 -6.25 6.11 1.49
CA GLU A 102 -5.93 7.31 0.71
C GLU A 102 -7.09 8.29 0.68
N ALA A 103 -8.31 7.82 0.42
CA ALA A 103 -9.50 8.67 0.44
C ALA A 103 -9.73 9.30 1.82
N ASP A 104 -9.56 8.53 2.89
CA ASP A 104 -9.65 9.00 4.28
C ASP A 104 -8.57 10.06 4.59
N LEU A 105 -7.33 9.83 4.21
CA LEU A 105 -6.22 10.79 4.39
C LEU A 105 -6.53 12.14 3.70
N TRP A 106 -7.02 12.11 2.47
CA TRP A 106 -7.27 13.33 1.69
C TRP A 106 -8.59 14.03 2.07
N SER A 107 -9.54 13.31 2.69
CA SER A 107 -10.76 13.92 3.23
C SER A 107 -10.57 14.56 4.60
N GLY A 108 -9.39 14.42 5.20
CA GLY A 108 -9.08 14.95 6.53
C GLY A 108 -9.45 14.01 7.68
N GLY A 109 -9.68 12.74 7.37
CA GLY A 109 -10.11 11.72 8.32
C GLY A 109 -11.60 11.84 8.67
N GLY A 110 -12.20 10.72 8.99
CA GLY A 110 -13.59 10.62 9.36
C GLY A 110 -13.79 9.73 10.58
N ASP A 111 -15.02 9.34 10.83
CA ASP A 111 -15.35 8.32 11.82
C ASP A 111 -14.74 6.98 11.46
N GLU A 112 -14.12 6.30 12.43
CA GLU A 112 -13.43 5.02 12.22
C GLU A 112 -14.40 3.91 11.79
N ALA A 113 -15.61 3.88 12.36
CA ALA A 113 -16.62 2.90 12.00
C ALA A 113 -17.04 3.08 10.53
N THR A 114 -17.15 4.31 10.06
CA THR A 114 -17.45 4.62 8.66
C THR A 114 -16.32 4.14 7.74
N LEU A 115 -15.06 4.38 8.08
CA LEU A 115 -13.92 3.89 7.30
C LEU A 115 -13.92 2.36 7.22
N LEU A 116 -14.17 1.67 8.34
CA LEU A 116 -14.26 0.21 8.39
C LEU A 116 -15.39 -0.33 7.52
N ASP A 117 -16.56 0.31 7.51
CA ASP A 117 -17.70 -0.11 6.70
C ASP A 117 -17.43 0.09 5.20
N ILE A 118 -16.77 1.19 4.83
CA ILE A 118 -16.33 1.44 3.45
C ILE A 118 -15.30 0.38 3.03
N ALA A 119 -14.30 0.10 3.87
CA ALA A 119 -13.25 -0.90 3.59
C ALA A 119 -13.84 -2.31 3.45
N ARG A 120 -14.77 -2.70 4.35
CA ARG A 120 -15.48 -3.97 4.28
C ARG A 120 -16.29 -4.09 2.99
N THR A 121 -16.96 -3.02 2.61
CA THR A 121 -17.75 -2.96 1.37
C THR A 121 -16.86 -3.06 0.14
N ALA A 122 -15.73 -2.32 0.11
CA ALA A 122 -14.78 -2.34 -1.00
C ALA A 122 -14.15 -3.73 -1.18
N CYS A 123 -13.75 -4.40 -0.09
CA CYS A 123 -13.29 -5.78 -0.12
C CYS A 123 -14.38 -6.74 -0.64
N GLY A 124 -15.60 -6.60 -0.15
CA GLY A 124 -16.73 -7.42 -0.58
C GLY A 124 -17.05 -7.33 -2.07
N TYR A 125 -16.96 -6.13 -2.66
CA TYR A 125 -17.10 -5.94 -4.11
C TYR A 125 -15.99 -6.58 -4.94
N SER A 126 -14.87 -6.92 -4.32
CA SER A 126 -13.77 -7.66 -4.95
C SER A 126 -13.73 -9.13 -4.55
N HIS A 127 -14.82 -9.65 -3.96
CA HIS A 127 -14.97 -11.04 -3.50
C HIS A 127 -13.90 -11.49 -2.50
N VAL A 128 -13.34 -10.57 -1.71
CA VAL A 128 -12.42 -10.86 -0.62
C VAL A 128 -12.98 -10.40 0.71
N ALA A 129 -12.70 -11.13 1.79
CA ALA A 129 -13.05 -10.68 3.13
C ALA A 129 -12.12 -9.53 3.55
N MET A 130 -12.62 -8.58 4.33
CA MET A 130 -11.75 -7.62 4.99
C MET A 130 -10.85 -8.35 5.99
N PRO A 131 -9.52 -8.14 5.97
CA PRO A 131 -8.62 -8.78 6.94
C PRO A 131 -8.87 -8.23 8.35
N PRO A 132 -8.54 -9.02 9.39
CA PRO A 132 -8.65 -8.57 10.78
C PRO A 132 -7.68 -7.41 11.05
N LEU A 133 -8.05 -6.55 11.97
CA LEU A 133 -7.24 -5.43 12.43
C LEU A 133 -7.29 -5.37 13.96
N ALA A 134 -6.19 -4.96 14.60
CA ALA A 134 -6.17 -4.68 16.03
C ALA A 134 -7.09 -3.50 16.39
N ASP A 135 -7.55 -3.45 17.63
CA ASP A 135 -8.54 -2.44 18.08
C ASP A 135 -8.08 -0.98 17.86
N ASP A 136 -6.77 -0.70 17.97
CA ASP A 136 -6.15 0.60 17.74
C ASP A 136 -5.52 0.76 16.34
N GLY A 137 -5.66 -0.25 15.49
CA GLY A 137 -4.96 -0.33 14.20
C GLY A 137 -5.30 0.80 13.24
N ILE A 138 -6.57 1.24 13.19
CA ILE A 138 -6.94 2.39 12.34
C ILE A 138 -6.24 3.66 12.82
N ALA A 139 -6.29 3.95 14.11
CA ALA A 139 -5.66 5.14 14.67
C ALA A 139 -4.15 5.13 14.40
N GLN A 140 -3.50 3.98 14.53
CA GLN A 140 -2.09 3.83 14.25
C GLN A 140 -1.76 4.05 12.76
N ILE A 141 -2.48 3.41 11.83
CA ILE A 141 -2.27 3.57 10.39
C ILE A 141 -2.50 5.04 9.98
N ARG A 142 -3.56 5.69 10.48
CA ARG A 142 -3.83 7.10 10.22
C ARG A 142 -2.70 8.01 10.70
N ALA A 143 -2.18 7.77 11.90
CA ALA A 143 -1.09 8.55 12.46
C ALA A 143 0.18 8.44 11.61
N GLU A 144 0.56 7.23 11.24
CA GLU A 144 1.74 6.95 10.39
C GLU A 144 1.58 7.55 8.99
N LEU A 145 0.40 7.43 8.38
CA LEU A 145 0.10 8.04 7.07
C LEU A 145 0.17 9.56 7.12
N ALA A 146 -0.41 10.17 8.15
CA ALA A 146 -0.41 11.63 8.32
C ALA A 146 1.00 12.17 8.54
N GLU A 147 1.81 11.51 9.38
CA GLU A 147 3.21 11.88 9.63
C GLU A 147 4.05 11.76 8.35
N PHE A 148 3.93 10.64 7.64
CA PHE A 148 4.63 10.44 6.38
C PHE A 148 4.21 11.49 5.34
N ALA A 149 2.91 11.70 5.17
CA ALA A 149 2.38 12.66 4.21
C ALA A 149 2.85 14.08 4.49
N GLN A 150 2.79 14.53 5.74
CA GLN A 150 3.25 15.85 6.15
C GLN A 150 4.74 16.05 5.85
N SER A 151 5.57 15.10 6.26
CA SER A 151 7.00 15.11 6.03
C SER A 151 7.34 15.11 4.55
N TRP A 152 6.73 14.18 3.79
CA TRP A 152 7.00 14.02 2.37
C TRP A 152 6.57 15.23 1.54
N ILE A 153 5.39 15.80 1.79
CA ILE A 153 4.88 16.95 1.04
C ILE A 153 5.79 18.17 1.23
N ALA A 154 6.20 18.43 2.48
CA ALA A 154 7.08 19.56 2.81
C ALA A 154 8.52 19.42 2.29
N ALA A 155 8.96 18.21 2.01
CA ALA A 155 10.33 17.92 1.62
C ALA A 155 10.65 18.37 0.18
N PRO A 156 11.89 18.79 -0.10
CA PRO A 156 12.35 19.12 -1.47
C PRO A 156 12.57 17.84 -2.31
N VAL A 157 12.69 18.02 -3.63
CA VAL A 157 13.23 16.99 -4.53
C VAL A 157 14.60 16.53 -4.04
N GLY A 158 14.86 15.23 -4.09
CA GLY A 158 16.04 14.58 -3.54
C GLY A 158 15.90 14.13 -2.09
N HIS A 159 14.78 14.47 -1.42
CA HIS A 159 14.50 13.94 -0.08
C HIS A 159 14.44 12.41 -0.08
N VAL A 160 14.97 11.83 0.98
CA VAL A 160 15.02 10.37 1.19
C VAL A 160 14.26 10.02 2.45
N ALA A 161 13.19 9.25 2.31
CA ALA A 161 12.45 8.66 3.42
C ALA A 161 12.75 7.16 3.52
N GLN A 162 12.98 6.67 4.73
CA GLN A 162 13.24 5.26 5.01
C GLN A 162 12.11 4.67 5.85
N LEU A 163 11.57 3.58 5.37
CA LEU A 163 10.55 2.79 6.06
C LEU A 163 11.03 1.32 6.16
N SER A 164 10.41 0.56 7.05
CA SER A 164 10.75 -0.85 7.24
C SER A 164 9.51 -1.74 7.08
N TRP A 165 9.72 -2.88 6.46
CA TRP A 165 8.82 -4.04 6.49
C TRP A 165 9.37 -5.06 7.47
N PRO A 166 8.54 -5.67 8.34
CA PRO A 166 8.95 -6.69 9.31
C PRO A 166 9.74 -7.86 8.74
#